data_938089c6b13fd46167b9b5eba8ce07a8
#
_entry.id   938089c6b13fd46167b9b5eba8ce07a8
#
_cell.length_a   1.000
_cell.length_b   1.000
_cell.length_c   1.000
_cell.angle_alpha   90.00
_cell.angle_beta   90.00
_cell.angle_gamma   90.00
#
_symmetry.space_group_name_H-M   'P 1'
#
loop_
_entity.id
_entity.type
_entity.pdbx_description
1 polymer ?
#
loop_
_entity_poly.entity_id
_entity_poly.type
_entity_poly.pdbx_seq_one_letter_code
_entity_poly.pdbx_strand_id
1 'polypeptide(L)'
;MKIIHSERLPTPGGHYSPAIISGNSLYISGQLPISLTSPQPQGELAEQAQTVFNNIDILLETAGINKQHLVNVQVYLSDVALWPEFNRLYAQWIGDHRPARTVVPCSALHYGALLEMSAIAEIALG
;
A
#
# COMPACT_ATOMS: atom_id res chain seq x y z
N MET A 1 16.49 -5.28 13.46
CA MET A 1 15.22 -4.66 12.98
C MET A 1 15.50 -3.23 12.60
N LYS A 2 14.94 -2.79 11.50
CA LYS A 2 15.20 -1.44 10.99
C LYS A 2 13.88 -0.77 10.58
N ILE A 3 13.66 0.45 11.08
CA ILE A 3 12.51 1.27 10.71
C ILE A 3 12.80 1.92 9.35
N ILE A 4 11.85 1.83 8.44
CA ILE A 4 11.90 2.47 7.12
C ILE A 4 10.89 3.61 7.11
N HIS A 5 11.36 4.80 6.77
CA HIS A 5 10.50 5.96 6.58
C HIS A 5 11.08 6.81 5.46
N SER A 6 10.31 7.71 4.91
CA SER A 6 10.73 8.55 3.80
C SER A 6 10.16 9.95 3.95
N GLU A 7 10.97 10.96 3.63
CA GLU A 7 10.53 12.34 3.58
C GLU A 7 9.53 12.58 2.43
N ARG A 8 9.44 11.63 1.49
CA ARG A 8 8.48 11.69 0.38
C ARG A 8 7.05 11.31 0.82
N LEU A 9 6.88 10.85 2.07
CA LEU A 9 5.59 10.47 2.64
C LEU A 9 5.25 11.33 3.84
N PRO A 10 3.95 11.52 4.14
CA PRO A 10 3.54 12.20 5.38
C PRO A 10 4.03 11.45 6.61
N THR A 11 4.28 12.18 7.69
CA THR A 11 4.54 11.56 8.98
C THR A 11 3.31 10.75 9.42
N PRO A 12 3.51 9.51 9.94
CA PRO A 12 2.37 8.72 10.42
C PRO A 12 1.51 9.49 11.41
N GLY A 13 0.19 9.42 11.20
CA GLY A 13 -0.78 10.09 12.08
C GLY A 13 -1.09 9.31 13.35
N GLY A 14 -0.53 8.11 13.52
CA GLY A 14 -0.76 7.24 14.67
C GLY A 14 0.55 6.70 15.23
N HIS A 15 0.43 5.78 16.17
CA HIS A 15 1.56 5.19 16.86
C HIS A 15 2.07 3.96 16.11
N TYR A 16 2.77 4.17 14.99
CA TYR A 16 3.32 3.09 14.17
C TYR A 16 4.42 3.63 13.26
N SER A 17 5.24 2.70 12.72
CA SER A 17 6.24 3.02 11.70
C SER A 17 5.64 2.75 10.31
N PRO A 18 6.01 3.53 9.27
CA PRO A 18 5.52 3.28 7.91
C PRO A 18 5.87 1.89 7.40
N ALA A 19 7.07 1.42 7.71
CA ALA A 19 7.50 0.07 7.37
C ALA A 19 8.65 -0.36 8.27
N ILE A 20 8.84 -1.68 8.40
CA ILE A 20 9.91 -2.25 9.22
C ILE A 20 10.55 -3.40 8.45
N ILE A 21 11.89 -3.43 8.46
CA ILE A 21 12.65 -4.61 8.03
C ILE A 21 12.93 -5.46 9.26
N SER A 22 12.57 -6.73 9.19
CA SER A 22 12.88 -7.73 10.20
C SER A 22 13.36 -8.98 9.51
N GLY A 23 14.61 -9.38 9.75
CA GLY A 23 15.24 -10.46 9.01
C GLY A 23 15.29 -10.12 7.52
N ASN A 24 14.73 -10.98 6.68
CA ASN A 24 14.69 -10.80 5.24
C ASN A 24 13.35 -10.25 4.75
N SER A 25 12.51 -9.77 5.65
CA SER A 25 11.16 -9.31 5.32
C SER A 25 11.00 -7.82 5.57
N LEU A 26 10.29 -7.15 4.66
CA LEU A 26 9.83 -5.78 4.83
C LEU A 26 8.33 -5.82 5.09
N TYR A 27 7.91 -5.26 6.22
CA TYR A 27 6.50 -5.14 6.59
C TYR A 27 6.06 -3.71 6.36
N ILE A 28 5.09 -3.53 5.46
CA ILE A 28 4.56 -2.21 5.11
C ILE A 28 3.22 -2.03 5.83
N SER A 29 3.13 -1.00 6.66
CA SER A 29 1.90 -0.63 7.38
C SER A 29 0.81 -0.21 6.40
N GLY A 30 -0.45 -0.28 6.84
CA GLY A 30 -1.58 0.12 6.02
C GLY A 30 -1.39 1.51 5.43
N GLN A 31 -1.50 1.61 4.10
CA GLN A 31 -1.36 2.85 3.36
C GLN A 31 -2.73 3.34 2.94
N LEU A 32 -3.10 4.52 3.41
CA LEU A 32 -4.28 5.25 3.00
C LEU A 32 -3.96 6.11 1.78
N PRO A 33 -4.96 6.55 1.01
CA PRO A 33 -4.72 7.40 -0.17
C PRO A 33 -4.43 8.85 0.23
N ILE A 34 -3.36 9.04 0.98
CA ILE A 34 -2.91 10.33 1.52
C ILE A 34 -1.45 10.52 1.10
N SER A 35 -1.09 11.73 0.66
CA SER A 35 0.27 12.06 0.26
C SER A 35 0.63 13.46 0.75
N LEU A 36 1.88 13.89 0.53
CA LEU A 36 2.31 15.24 0.89
C LEU A 36 1.50 16.31 0.18
N THR A 37 1.07 16.04 -1.06
CA THR A 37 0.28 16.99 -1.86
C THR A 37 -1.22 16.76 -1.71
N SER A 38 -1.64 15.68 -1.06
CA SER A 38 -3.05 15.33 -0.88
C SER A 38 -3.26 14.78 0.54
N PRO A 39 -3.36 15.68 1.55
CA PRO A 39 -3.46 15.26 2.96
C PRO A 39 -4.79 14.61 3.33
N GLN A 40 -5.75 14.62 2.41
CA GLN A 40 -7.03 13.91 2.51
C GLN A 40 -7.25 13.13 1.22
N PRO A 41 -7.98 12.00 1.25
CA PRO A 41 -8.29 11.28 0.01
C PRO A 41 -8.97 12.20 -0.99
N GLN A 42 -8.52 12.14 -2.25
CA GLN A 42 -9.02 12.99 -3.32
C GLN A 42 -9.49 12.13 -4.49
N GLY A 43 -10.61 12.53 -5.08
CA GLY A 43 -11.11 11.92 -6.30
C GLY A 43 -11.79 10.59 -6.09
N GLU A 44 -11.92 9.85 -7.17
CA GLU A 44 -12.56 8.54 -7.19
C GLU A 44 -11.53 7.43 -6.96
N LEU A 45 -11.95 6.18 -7.14
CA LEU A 45 -11.13 5.03 -6.83
C LEU A 45 -9.80 5.05 -7.60
N ALA A 46 -9.81 5.43 -8.87
CA ALA A 46 -8.59 5.42 -9.69
C ALA A 46 -7.51 6.34 -9.11
N GLU A 47 -7.88 7.56 -8.71
CA GLU A 47 -6.92 8.50 -8.11
C GLU A 47 -6.47 8.04 -6.75
N GLN A 48 -7.39 7.54 -5.93
CA GLN A 48 -7.05 7.05 -4.59
C GLN A 48 -6.14 5.83 -4.65
N ALA A 49 -6.43 4.88 -5.54
CA ALA A 49 -5.58 3.71 -5.73
C ALA A 49 -4.18 4.09 -6.19
N GLN A 50 -4.07 5.06 -7.10
CA GLN A 50 -2.77 5.51 -7.58
C GLN A 50 -1.93 6.09 -6.43
N THR A 51 -2.55 6.85 -5.54
CA THR A 51 -1.85 7.40 -4.37
C THR A 51 -1.35 6.27 -3.46
N VAL A 52 -2.19 5.27 -3.18
CA VAL A 52 -1.79 4.12 -2.36
C VAL A 52 -0.65 3.34 -3.02
N PHE A 53 -0.74 3.07 -4.32
CA PHE A 53 0.31 2.37 -5.06
C PHE A 53 1.63 3.15 -5.03
N ASN A 54 1.58 4.47 -5.21
CA ASN A 54 2.77 5.32 -5.13
C ASN A 54 3.40 5.26 -3.74
N ASN A 55 2.59 5.28 -2.68
CA ASN A 55 3.09 5.20 -1.31
C ASN A 55 3.82 3.87 -1.07
N ILE A 56 3.27 2.77 -1.53
CA ILE A 56 3.90 1.46 -1.42
C ILE A 56 5.21 1.44 -2.22
N ASP A 57 5.20 1.95 -3.45
CA ASP A 57 6.40 2.03 -4.27
C ASP A 57 7.50 2.84 -3.59
N ILE A 58 7.15 3.97 -2.96
CA ILE A 58 8.12 4.81 -2.25
C ILE A 58 8.77 4.02 -1.10
N LEU A 59 7.98 3.28 -0.33
CA LEU A 59 8.53 2.49 0.78
C LEU A 59 9.41 1.34 0.29
N LEU A 60 9.01 0.68 -0.79
CA LEU A 60 9.83 -0.36 -1.41
C LEU A 60 11.17 0.22 -1.90
N GLU A 61 11.13 1.34 -2.61
CA GLU A 61 12.34 2.00 -3.11
C GLU A 61 13.25 2.45 -1.96
N THR A 62 12.68 2.98 -0.88
CA THR A 62 13.45 3.40 0.29
C THR A 62 14.16 2.21 0.92
N ALA A 63 13.58 1.02 0.86
CA ALA A 63 14.20 -0.21 1.33
C ALA A 63 15.14 -0.84 0.29
N GLY A 64 15.30 -0.24 -0.89
CA GLY A 64 16.21 -0.72 -1.93
C GLY A 64 15.65 -1.85 -2.79
N ILE A 65 14.34 -2.02 -2.82
CA ILE A 65 13.66 -3.07 -3.57
C ILE A 65 12.52 -2.49 -4.41
N ASN A 66 11.75 -3.34 -5.06
CA ASN A 66 10.61 -2.91 -5.87
C ASN A 66 9.44 -3.89 -5.71
N LYS A 67 8.36 -3.66 -6.44
CA LYS A 67 7.13 -4.44 -6.28
C LYS A 67 7.27 -5.90 -6.71
N GLN A 68 8.32 -6.27 -7.45
CA GLN A 68 8.61 -7.66 -7.76
C GLN A 68 9.00 -8.46 -6.51
N HIS A 69 9.36 -7.76 -5.43
CA HIS A 69 9.71 -8.37 -4.14
C HIS A 69 8.49 -8.58 -3.23
N LEU A 70 7.31 -8.09 -3.61
CA LEU A 70 6.10 -8.28 -2.82
C LEU A 70 5.74 -9.76 -2.73
N VAL A 71 5.44 -10.20 -1.52
CA VAL A 71 5.09 -11.60 -1.21
C VAL A 71 3.61 -11.71 -0.89
N ASN A 72 3.08 -10.73 -0.15
CA ASN A 72 1.70 -10.72 0.31
C ASN A 72 1.16 -9.30 0.28
N VAL A 73 -0.06 -9.15 -0.17
CA VAL A 73 -0.76 -7.86 -0.20
C VAL A 73 -2.13 -8.04 0.42
N GLN A 74 -2.49 -7.15 1.35
CA GLN A 74 -3.82 -7.12 1.96
C GLN A 74 -4.49 -5.81 1.59
N VAL A 75 -5.71 -5.91 1.07
CA VAL A 75 -6.48 -4.79 0.57
C VAL A 75 -7.80 -4.70 1.31
N TYR A 76 -8.15 -3.50 1.75
CA TYR A 76 -9.42 -3.20 2.39
C TYR A 76 -10.18 -2.21 1.51
N LEU A 77 -11.41 -2.58 1.14
CA LEU A 77 -12.28 -1.73 0.30
C LEU A 77 -13.49 -1.31 1.13
N SER A 78 -13.87 -0.05 1.05
CA SER A 78 -15.03 0.46 1.79
C SER A 78 -16.37 -0.08 1.28
N ASP A 79 -16.37 -0.70 0.09
CA ASP A 79 -17.57 -1.29 -0.51
C ASP A 79 -17.16 -2.39 -1.46
N VAL A 80 -17.84 -3.54 -1.40
CA VAL A 80 -17.55 -4.69 -2.27
C VAL A 80 -17.75 -4.34 -3.75
N ALA A 81 -18.62 -3.38 -4.06
CA ALA A 81 -18.86 -2.95 -5.43
C ALA A 81 -17.62 -2.36 -6.10
N LEU A 82 -16.62 -1.94 -5.33
CA LEU A 82 -15.37 -1.39 -5.86
C LEU A 82 -14.42 -2.47 -6.39
N TRP A 83 -14.69 -3.75 -6.09
CA TRP A 83 -13.75 -4.83 -6.38
C TRP A 83 -13.36 -4.96 -7.86
N PRO A 84 -14.31 -4.94 -8.83
CA PRO A 84 -13.93 -5.14 -10.23
C PRO A 84 -12.98 -4.05 -10.74
N GLU A 85 -13.26 -2.78 -10.45
CA GLU A 85 -12.41 -1.68 -10.87
C GLU A 85 -11.07 -1.73 -10.13
N PHE A 86 -11.09 -1.99 -8.82
CA PHE A 86 -9.85 -2.12 -8.05
C PHE A 86 -8.96 -3.21 -8.64
N ASN A 87 -9.52 -4.38 -8.94
CA ASN A 87 -8.74 -5.50 -9.48
C ASN A 87 -8.06 -5.13 -10.80
N ARG A 88 -8.75 -4.36 -11.66
CA ARG A 88 -8.19 -3.88 -12.91
C ARG A 88 -7.03 -2.91 -12.67
N LEU A 89 -7.21 -1.94 -11.77
CA LEU A 89 -6.18 -0.96 -11.42
C LEU A 89 -4.96 -1.65 -10.80
N TYR A 90 -5.19 -2.60 -9.90
CA TYR A 90 -4.14 -3.37 -9.27
C TYR A 90 -3.31 -4.16 -10.29
N ALA A 91 -3.99 -4.83 -11.22
CA ALA A 91 -3.31 -5.59 -12.27
C ALA A 91 -2.42 -4.70 -13.14
N GLN A 92 -2.87 -3.49 -13.45
CA GLN A 92 -2.07 -2.52 -14.20
C GLN A 92 -0.81 -2.10 -13.44
N TRP A 93 -0.93 -1.91 -12.11
CA TRP A 93 0.20 -1.51 -11.29
C TRP A 93 1.21 -2.64 -11.08
N ILE A 94 0.72 -3.84 -10.70
CA ILE A 94 1.61 -4.94 -10.31
C ILE A 94 2.25 -5.65 -11.51
N GLY A 95 1.61 -5.63 -12.67
CA GLY A 95 2.08 -6.30 -13.87
C GLY A 95 1.90 -7.81 -13.79
N ASP A 96 2.89 -8.54 -14.30
CA ASP A 96 2.82 -10.02 -14.36
C ASP A 96 3.09 -10.69 -13.02
N HIS A 97 3.68 -9.98 -12.07
CA HIS A 97 3.94 -10.51 -10.75
C HIS A 97 2.63 -10.75 -10.00
N ARG A 98 2.52 -11.89 -9.32
CA ARG A 98 1.29 -12.27 -8.62
C ARG A 98 1.58 -12.66 -7.17
N PRO A 99 1.80 -11.68 -6.28
CA PRO A 99 1.94 -11.98 -4.86
C PRO A 99 0.64 -12.56 -4.31
N ALA A 100 0.74 -13.30 -3.21
CA ALA A 100 -0.45 -13.73 -2.49
C ALA A 100 -1.26 -12.48 -2.09
N ARG A 101 -2.59 -12.54 -2.19
CA ARG A 101 -3.44 -11.36 -1.97
C ARG A 101 -4.75 -11.73 -1.30
N THR A 102 -5.17 -10.87 -0.35
CA THR A 102 -6.51 -10.91 0.22
C THR A 102 -7.16 -9.56 -0.03
N VAL A 103 -8.41 -9.54 -0.48
CA VAL A 103 -9.21 -8.32 -0.64
C VAL A 103 -10.44 -8.46 0.24
N VAL A 104 -10.60 -7.52 1.18
CA VAL A 104 -11.65 -7.54 2.19
C VAL A 104 -12.55 -6.32 2.01
N PRO A 105 -13.84 -6.51 1.72
CA PRO A 105 -14.79 -5.40 1.87
C PRO A 105 -15.01 -5.17 3.37
N CYS A 106 -14.95 -3.91 3.77
CA CYS A 106 -15.14 -3.53 5.16
C CYS A 106 -16.12 -2.36 5.24
N SER A 107 -16.31 -1.81 6.43
CA SER A 107 -17.09 -0.59 6.60
C SER A 107 -16.22 0.64 6.32
N ALA A 108 -16.63 1.81 6.80
CA ALA A 108 -15.92 3.06 6.54
C ALA A 108 -14.44 2.98 6.95
N LEU A 109 -13.58 3.49 6.09
CA LEU A 109 -12.16 3.67 6.36
C LEU A 109 -11.89 5.10 6.81
N HIS A 110 -10.69 5.34 7.39
CA HIS A 110 -10.30 6.67 7.87
C HIS A 110 -10.42 7.69 6.73
N TYR A 111 -10.89 8.88 7.08
CA TYR A 111 -11.01 10.04 6.17
C TYR A 111 -11.93 9.80 4.98
N GLY A 112 -12.81 8.81 5.05
CA GLY A 112 -13.68 8.46 3.93
C GLY A 112 -12.94 7.81 2.76
N ALA A 113 -11.76 7.23 3.00
CA ALA A 113 -11.00 6.56 1.96
C ALA A 113 -11.78 5.40 1.38
N LEU A 114 -11.60 5.14 0.07
CA LEU A 114 -12.23 4.02 -0.61
C LEU A 114 -11.43 2.72 -0.47
N LEU A 115 -10.14 2.84 -0.18
CA LEU A 115 -9.27 1.68 -0.02
C LEU A 115 -8.14 1.96 0.95
N GLU A 116 -7.56 0.86 1.44
CA GLU A 116 -6.32 0.86 2.23
C GLU A 116 -5.57 -0.42 1.90
N MET A 117 -4.23 -0.38 1.83
CA MET A 117 -3.43 -1.56 1.53
C MET A 117 -2.25 -1.68 2.48
N SER A 118 -1.97 -2.91 2.92
CA SER A 118 -0.73 -3.27 3.59
C SER A 118 -0.02 -4.36 2.80
N ALA A 119 1.27 -4.56 3.04
CA ALA A 119 2.01 -5.53 2.25
C ALA A 119 3.22 -6.08 3.01
N ILE A 120 3.69 -7.23 2.54
CA ILE A 120 4.94 -7.82 3.00
C ILE A 120 5.78 -8.10 1.76
N ALA A 121 7.07 -7.73 1.83
CA ALA A 121 8.03 -7.98 0.76
C ALA A 121 9.22 -8.77 1.29
N GLU A 122 9.91 -9.46 0.42
CA GLU A 122 11.14 -10.17 0.76
C GLU A 122 12.32 -9.38 0.19
N ILE A 123 13.31 -9.07 1.03
CA ILE A 123 14.43 -8.22 0.64
C ILE A 123 15.33 -8.92 -0.36
N ALA A 124 15.74 -10.15 -0.04
CA ALA A 124 16.56 -10.95 -0.94
C ALA A 124 15.68 -12.00 -1.60
N LEU A 125 15.58 -11.94 -2.93
CA LEU A 125 14.85 -12.95 -3.69
C LEU A 125 15.64 -14.24 -3.62
N GLY A 126 15.01 -15.27 -3.05
CA GLY A 126 15.62 -16.58 -2.83
C GLY A 126 15.83 -17.39 -4.07
#